data_cc40121ce88fa9e2321e9d057cf8cb8d
#
_entry.id   cc40121ce88fa9e2321e9d057cf8cb8d
#
_cell.length_a   1.000
_cell.length_b   1.000
_cell.length_c   1.000
_cell.angle_alpha   90.00
_cell.angle_beta   90.00
_cell.angle_gamma   90.00
#
_symmetry.space_group_name_H-M   'P 1'
#
loop_
_entity.id
_entity.type
_entity.pdbx_description
1 polymer ?
#
loop_
_entity_poly.entity_id
_entity_poly.type
_entity_poly.pdbx_seq_one_letter_code
_entity_poly.pdbx_strand_id
1 'polypeptide(L)'
;MLALVACSLAASGSASAYGWPLKPFNRMHAIRGAFDDPRFHLGSEGALSAFHFGIDISAKDGTPVYSVERGYVTAHAADVTVTTKTGRGFGYWHIRPVVQSGQRVRKHQLLGYVGHGWGHVHFAESMNRQYRNPLRPRALTPYTDHVPPTVASVSLQAGGAAVDTRRVTGNVDVVAEVYDTPPRLPAPPWQVARLTPAVVWWRLERGDEALTDWCVSADFHFALMPASLYNAIYAPGTYQNKANRPGHYLFFIVHDLDTTTLANGRYTLEVLASDTRWNLGVNSVSFNVLNSVTAPPPVYAPGMVTATRRPV
;
A
#
# COMPACT_ATOMS: atom_id res chain seq x y z
N MET A 1 9.74 1.82 -43.25
CA MET A 1 8.31 1.70 -42.92
C MET A 1 8.18 1.68 -41.42
N LEU A 2 7.85 2.84 -40.82
CA LEU A 2 7.58 2.95 -39.36
C LEU A 2 6.12 2.55 -39.13
N ALA A 3 5.90 1.48 -38.37
CA ALA A 3 4.57 1.11 -37.92
C ALA A 3 4.21 1.96 -36.68
N LEU A 4 3.29 2.89 -36.83
CA LEU A 4 2.65 3.57 -35.71
C LEU A 4 1.76 2.57 -34.96
N VAL A 5 2.16 2.16 -33.76
CA VAL A 5 1.27 1.48 -32.84
C VAL A 5 0.38 2.54 -32.18
N ALA A 6 -0.84 2.66 -32.66
CA ALA A 6 -1.87 3.47 -32.01
C ALA A 6 -2.28 2.82 -30.70
N CYS A 7 -1.80 3.35 -29.59
CA CYS A 7 -2.28 3.00 -28.26
C CYS A 7 -3.70 3.59 -28.10
N SER A 8 -4.74 2.75 -28.23
CA SER A 8 -6.12 3.15 -27.96
C SER A 8 -6.26 3.41 -26.47
N LEU A 9 -6.27 4.68 -26.09
CA LEU A 9 -6.72 5.15 -24.79
C LEU A 9 -8.21 4.81 -24.65
N ALA A 10 -8.50 3.65 -24.05
CA ALA A 10 -9.84 3.39 -23.56
C ALA A 10 -10.19 4.51 -22.57
N ALA A 11 -11.18 5.31 -22.90
CA ALA A 11 -11.73 6.33 -22.01
C ALA A 11 -12.30 5.65 -20.77
N SER A 12 -11.47 5.48 -19.77
CA SER A 12 -11.89 5.07 -18.43
C SER A 12 -12.77 6.17 -17.91
N GLY A 13 -14.09 5.95 -17.85
CA GLY A 13 -15.05 6.87 -17.29
C GLY A 13 -14.50 7.42 -15.98
N SER A 14 -14.26 8.73 -15.90
CA SER A 14 -13.70 9.40 -14.73
C SER A 14 -14.58 9.10 -13.53
N ALA A 15 -14.13 8.23 -12.63
CA ALA A 15 -14.81 8.01 -11.36
C ALA A 15 -14.87 9.36 -10.63
N SER A 16 -16.09 9.90 -10.43
CA SER A 16 -16.29 11.18 -9.77
C SER A 16 -15.72 11.14 -8.35
N ALA A 17 -15.00 12.20 -7.98
CA ALA A 17 -14.52 12.40 -6.61
C ALA A 17 -15.71 12.47 -5.62
N TYR A 18 -15.48 12.01 -4.41
CA TYR A 18 -16.49 12.00 -3.33
C TYR A 18 -15.91 12.55 -2.03
N GLY A 19 -16.79 13.07 -1.16
CA GLY A 19 -16.40 13.60 0.13
C GLY A 19 -16.21 12.52 1.20
N TRP A 20 -15.83 12.94 2.39
CA TRP A 20 -15.62 12.07 3.53
C TRP A 20 -16.94 11.52 4.08
N PRO A 21 -16.95 10.28 4.64
CA PRO A 21 -18.14 9.69 5.24
C PRO A 21 -18.50 10.27 6.61
N LEU A 22 -17.67 11.14 7.15
CA LEU A 22 -17.83 11.82 8.45
C LEU A 22 -17.97 13.33 8.27
N LYS A 23 -18.68 14.00 9.15
CA LYS A 23 -18.71 15.47 9.16
C LYS A 23 -17.43 16.06 9.79
N PRO A 24 -16.94 17.19 9.25
CA PRO A 24 -17.38 17.88 8.03
C PRO A 24 -16.92 17.15 6.76
N PHE A 25 -17.82 16.97 5.80
CA PHE A 25 -17.59 16.18 4.58
C PHE A 25 -16.51 16.74 3.65
N ASN A 26 -16.24 18.03 3.75
CA ASN A 26 -15.32 18.81 2.95
C ASN A 26 -14.00 19.12 3.67
N ARG A 27 -13.64 18.33 4.67
CA ARG A 27 -12.35 18.43 5.38
C ARG A 27 -11.75 17.03 5.52
N MET A 28 -10.44 16.96 5.43
CA MET A 28 -9.68 15.75 5.66
C MET A 28 -9.80 15.27 7.11
N HIS A 29 -10.09 13.98 7.29
CA HIS A 29 -10.07 13.32 8.60
C HIS A 29 -8.77 12.52 8.76
N ALA A 30 -8.38 12.27 10.01
CA ALA A 30 -7.21 11.47 10.31
C ALA A 30 -7.46 9.99 9.95
N ILE A 31 -6.48 9.34 9.34
CA ILE A 31 -6.50 7.92 9.04
C ILE A 31 -5.43 7.21 9.88
N ARG A 32 -5.73 6.00 10.34
CA ARG A 32 -4.83 5.16 11.16
C ARG A 32 -4.47 3.83 10.51
N GLY A 33 -4.95 3.59 9.31
CA GLY A 33 -4.65 2.44 8.48
C GLY A 33 -4.91 2.76 7.03
N ALA A 34 -3.93 2.52 6.18
CA ALA A 34 -4.00 2.74 4.74
C ALA A 34 -4.53 1.52 3.99
N PHE A 35 -4.79 1.71 2.71
CA PHE A 35 -5.08 0.64 1.77
C PHE A 35 -3.84 -0.23 1.58
N ASP A 36 -4.03 -1.55 1.51
CA ASP A 36 -2.98 -2.57 1.48
C ASP A 36 -2.08 -2.65 2.72
N ASP A 37 -2.34 -1.90 3.81
CA ASP A 37 -1.69 -2.15 5.11
C ASP A 37 -1.76 -3.65 5.46
N PRO A 38 -0.72 -4.23 6.08
CA PRO A 38 -0.78 -5.62 6.53
C PRO A 38 -1.87 -5.82 7.57
N ARG A 39 -2.65 -6.88 7.43
CA ARG A 39 -3.66 -7.31 8.40
C ARG A 39 -3.41 -8.75 8.80
N PHE A 40 -3.54 -9.01 10.10
CA PHE A 40 -3.43 -10.34 10.68
C PHE A 40 -4.76 -10.66 11.35
N HIS A 41 -5.43 -11.67 10.86
CA HIS A 41 -6.68 -12.17 11.42
C HIS A 41 -6.45 -13.54 12.03
N LEU A 42 -6.97 -13.74 13.24
CA LEU A 42 -7.07 -15.08 13.83
C LEU A 42 -8.36 -15.70 13.27
N GLY A 43 -8.24 -16.60 12.33
CA GLY A 43 -9.34 -17.41 11.82
C GLY A 43 -9.42 -18.76 12.54
N SER A 44 -10.48 -19.54 12.29
CA SER A 44 -10.65 -20.91 12.80
C SER A 44 -9.55 -21.88 12.33
N GLU A 45 -8.85 -21.55 11.25
CA GLU A 45 -7.77 -22.34 10.65
C GLU A 45 -6.37 -21.77 10.93
N GLY A 46 -6.25 -20.78 11.84
CA GLY A 46 -4.98 -20.14 12.20
C GLY A 46 -4.92 -18.65 11.83
N ALA A 47 -3.71 -18.06 11.92
CA ALA A 47 -3.49 -16.67 11.58
C ALA A 47 -3.46 -16.50 10.06
N LEU A 48 -4.41 -15.74 9.52
CA LEU A 48 -4.45 -15.35 8.11
C LEU A 48 -3.87 -13.96 7.95
N SER A 49 -2.88 -13.84 7.07
CA SER A 49 -2.34 -12.56 6.63
C SER A 49 -3.13 -12.07 5.41
N ALA A 50 -3.49 -10.81 5.39
CA ALA A 50 -4.25 -10.20 4.31
C ALA A 50 -3.85 -8.74 4.09
N PHE A 51 -4.16 -8.21 2.92
CA PHE A 51 -4.06 -6.79 2.61
C PHE A 51 -5.34 -6.06 3.04
N HIS A 52 -5.18 -4.86 3.58
CA HIS A 52 -6.28 -4.02 4.01
C HIS A 52 -7.06 -3.47 2.81
N PHE A 53 -8.29 -3.88 2.64
CA PHE A 53 -9.11 -3.55 1.46
C PHE A 53 -9.80 -2.17 1.50
N GLY A 54 -9.42 -1.31 2.43
CA GLY A 54 -9.96 0.05 2.62
C GLY A 54 -9.00 0.94 3.37
N ILE A 55 -9.55 1.95 4.03
CA ILE A 55 -8.82 2.83 4.95
C ILE A 55 -9.55 2.91 6.30
N ASP A 56 -8.81 3.05 7.39
CA ASP A 56 -9.38 3.22 8.72
C ASP A 56 -9.40 4.70 9.10
N ILE A 57 -10.57 5.32 9.01
CA ILE A 57 -10.79 6.73 9.35
C ILE A 57 -11.06 6.83 10.84
N SER A 58 -10.17 7.49 11.59
CA SER A 58 -10.30 7.67 13.04
C SER A 58 -11.58 8.44 13.41
N ALA A 59 -12.38 7.85 14.28
CA ALA A 59 -13.62 8.44 14.77
C ALA A 59 -13.96 7.85 16.14
N LYS A 60 -14.52 8.65 17.05
CA LYS A 60 -14.98 8.16 18.34
C LYS A 60 -16.18 7.23 18.15
N ASP A 61 -16.36 6.28 19.08
CA ASP A 61 -17.57 5.47 19.17
C ASP A 61 -18.81 6.38 19.21
N GLY A 62 -19.86 5.97 18.52
CA GLY A 62 -21.07 6.76 18.37
C GLY A 62 -21.00 7.91 17.36
N THR A 63 -19.86 8.14 16.71
CA THR A 63 -19.76 9.14 15.62
C THR A 63 -20.69 8.77 14.48
N PRO A 64 -21.56 9.70 13.96
CA PRO A 64 -22.44 9.44 12.82
C PRO A 64 -21.63 9.22 11.55
N VAL A 65 -22.00 8.19 10.77
CA VAL A 65 -21.41 7.82 9.48
C VAL A 65 -22.43 8.01 8.38
N TYR A 66 -22.02 8.63 7.29
CA TYR A 66 -22.90 9.08 6.22
C TYR A 66 -22.46 8.49 4.87
N SER A 67 -23.44 8.30 3.99
CA SER A 67 -23.18 7.87 2.62
C SER A 67 -22.40 8.92 1.83
N VAL A 68 -21.31 8.52 1.19
CA VAL A 68 -20.53 9.41 0.32
C VAL A 68 -21.16 9.62 -1.04
N GLU A 69 -22.05 8.70 -1.46
CA GLU A 69 -22.82 8.78 -2.72
C GLU A 69 -24.23 8.23 -2.55
N ARG A 70 -25.12 8.57 -3.49
CA ARG A 70 -26.45 7.97 -3.56
C ARG A 70 -26.40 6.54 -4.08
N GLY A 71 -27.21 5.66 -3.54
CA GLY A 71 -27.27 4.27 -3.99
C GLY A 71 -28.29 3.43 -3.25
N TYR A 72 -28.16 2.13 -3.40
CA TYR A 72 -28.95 1.11 -2.71
C TYR A 72 -28.11 0.47 -1.61
N VAL A 73 -28.71 0.25 -0.49
CA VAL A 73 -28.09 -0.30 0.72
C VAL A 73 -28.10 -1.82 0.70
N THR A 74 -26.98 -2.41 1.08
CA THR A 74 -26.90 -3.75 1.66
C THR A 74 -26.36 -3.57 3.08
N ALA A 75 -27.10 -4.00 4.09
CA ALA A 75 -26.75 -3.83 5.49
C ALA A 75 -26.66 -5.19 6.20
N HIS A 76 -25.63 -5.33 7.05
CA HIS A 76 -25.43 -6.45 7.97
C HIS A 76 -25.30 -5.90 9.40
N ALA A 77 -25.02 -6.77 10.37
CA ALA A 77 -24.99 -6.39 11.79
C ALA A 77 -23.99 -5.25 12.12
N ALA A 78 -22.86 -5.19 11.42
CA ALA A 78 -21.77 -4.25 11.72
C ALA A 78 -21.24 -3.49 10.49
N ASP A 79 -21.93 -3.57 9.36
CA ASP A 79 -21.51 -2.92 8.13
C ASP A 79 -22.69 -2.51 7.23
N VAL A 80 -22.41 -1.54 6.36
CA VAL A 80 -23.30 -1.10 5.29
C VAL A 80 -22.48 -0.96 4.02
N THR A 81 -22.99 -1.47 2.92
CA THR A 81 -22.49 -1.16 1.58
C THR A 81 -23.55 -0.37 0.82
N VAL A 82 -23.14 0.75 0.21
CA VAL A 82 -23.98 1.54 -0.69
C VAL A 82 -23.50 1.33 -2.11
N THR A 83 -24.33 0.70 -2.95
CA THR A 83 -24.03 0.43 -4.36
C THR A 83 -24.73 1.45 -5.25
N THR A 84 -23.97 2.16 -6.05
CA THR A 84 -24.49 3.14 -7.01
C THR A 84 -25.12 2.45 -8.23
N LYS A 85 -25.85 3.20 -9.04
CA LYS A 85 -26.41 2.69 -10.31
C LYS A 85 -25.34 2.22 -11.31
N THR A 86 -24.12 2.72 -11.18
CA THR A 86 -22.97 2.37 -12.05
C THR A 86 -22.19 1.17 -11.53
N GLY A 87 -22.67 0.48 -10.48
CA GLY A 87 -21.99 -0.67 -9.88
C GLY A 87 -20.82 -0.34 -8.97
N ARG A 88 -20.57 0.96 -8.68
CA ARG A 88 -19.56 1.37 -7.70
C ARG A 88 -20.09 1.14 -6.30
N GLY A 89 -19.36 0.41 -5.48
CA GLY A 89 -19.68 0.11 -4.09
C GLY A 89 -18.88 0.95 -3.12
N PHE A 90 -19.54 1.41 -2.05
CA PHE A 90 -18.91 2.08 -0.91
C PHE A 90 -19.29 1.34 0.35
N GLY A 91 -18.31 0.74 1.01
CA GLY A 91 -18.49 -0.03 2.23
C GLY A 91 -18.08 0.76 3.47
N TYR A 92 -18.83 0.56 4.54
CA TYR A 92 -18.65 1.20 5.85
C TYR A 92 -18.75 0.12 6.91
N TRP A 93 -17.62 -0.34 7.43
CA TRP A 93 -17.56 -1.37 8.48
C TRP A 93 -17.35 -0.76 9.85
N HIS A 94 -17.57 -1.55 10.88
CA HIS A 94 -17.46 -1.17 12.28
C HIS A 94 -18.47 -0.13 12.68
N ILE A 95 -19.64 -0.16 12.05
CA ILE A 95 -20.75 0.74 12.37
C ILE A 95 -21.96 -0.07 12.87
N ARG A 96 -22.80 0.56 13.64
CA ARG A 96 -24.15 0.09 13.96
C ARG A 96 -25.13 0.74 12.99
N PRO A 97 -25.66 0.00 12.00
CA PRO A 97 -26.55 0.53 10.97
C PRO A 97 -27.88 1.06 11.55
N VAL A 98 -28.42 2.09 10.88
CA VAL A 98 -29.80 2.59 11.08
C VAL A 98 -30.59 2.57 9.77
N VAL A 99 -30.04 1.96 8.73
CA VAL A 99 -30.64 1.75 7.43
C VAL A 99 -30.83 0.24 7.19
N GLN A 100 -31.68 -0.13 6.24
CA GLN A 100 -32.01 -1.52 5.93
C GLN A 100 -31.58 -1.88 4.51
N SER A 101 -31.31 -3.16 4.27
CA SER A 101 -31.04 -3.69 2.92
C SER A 101 -32.23 -3.41 1.98
N GLY A 102 -31.88 -3.03 0.74
CA GLY A 102 -32.87 -2.60 -0.28
C GLY A 102 -33.25 -1.12 -0.19
N GLN A 103 -32.99 -0.44 0.91
CA GLN A 103 -33.26 0.99 1.06
C GLN A 103 -32.43 1.81 0.06
N ARG A 104 -33.06 2.83 -0.55
CA ARG A 104 -32.33 3.83 -1.34
C ARG A 104 -31.91 4.99 -0.43
N VAL A 105 -30.62 5.33 -0.48
CA VAL A 105 -30.07 6.46 0.26
C VAL A 105 -29.57 7.56 -0.67
N ARG A 106 -29.59 8.79 -0.15
CA ARG A 106 -29.02 9.97 -0.81
C ARG A 106 -27.57 10.16 -0.33
N LYS A 107 -26.80 10.93 -1.10
CA LYS A 107 -25.51 11.44 -0.62
C LYS A 107 -25.71 12.18 0.70
N HIS A 108 -24.78 11.97 1.63
CA HIS A 108 -24.81 12.53 2.99
C HIS A 108 -26.03 12.10 3.84
N GLN A 109 -26.71 11.03 3.47
CA GLN A 109 -27.70 10.41 4.35
C GLN A 109 -26.99 9.60 5.44
N LEU A 110 -27.50 9.68 6.67
CA LEU A 110 -27.03 8.88 7.80
C LEU A 110 -27.22 7.39 7.51
N LEU A 111 -26.13 6.63 7.69
CA LEU A 111 -26.11 5.17 7.55
C LEU A 111 -26.09 4.44 8.88
N GLY A 112 -25.45 5.03 9.88
CA GLY A 112 -25.27 4.43 11.19
C GLY A 112 -24.29 5.23 12.05
N TYR A 113 -23.77 4.59 13.08
CA TYR A 113 -22.85 5.17 14.04
C TYR A 113 -21.68 4.22 14.24
N VAL A 114 -20.47 4.75 14.44
CA VAL A 114 -19.29 3.96 14.81
C VAL A 114 -19.65 3.07 16.00
N GLY A 115 -19.41 1.78 15.88
CA GLY A 115 -19.71 0.77 16.91
C GLY A 115 -18.81 0.92 18.14
N HIS A 116 -19.28 0.41 19.27
CA HIS A 116 -18.53 0.45 20.51
C HIS A 116 -17.21 -0.36 20.44
N GLY A 117 -16.12 0.23 20.93
CA GLY A 117 -14.79 -0.38 20.98
C GLY A 117 -13.98 -0.28 19.67
N TRP A 118 -14.56 0.25 18.58
CA TRP A 118 -13.85 0.32 17.31
C TRP A 118 -13.00 1.58 17.13
N GLY A 119 -13.51 2.73 17.56
CA GLY A 119 -12.78 4.00 17.47
C GLY A 119 -12.42 4.44 16.04
N HIS A 120 -13.08 3.88 15.01
CA HIS A 120 -12.91 4.21 13.60
C HIS A 120 -14.06 3.67 12.75
N VAL A 121 -14.21 4.20 11.56
CA VAL A 121 -14.94 3.54 10.48
C VAL A 121 -13.92 3.01 9.46
N HIS A 122 -13.98 1.71 9.16
CA HIS A 122 -13.29 1.15 8.00
C HIS A 122 -14.10 1.51 6.76
N PHE A 123 -13.48 2.23 5.84
CA PHE A 123 -14.12 2.72 4.62
C PHE A 123 -13.44 2.13 3.40
N ALA A 124 -14.22 1.50 2.52
CA ALA A 124 -13.72 0.91 1.29
C ALA A 124 -14.52 1.35 0.08
N GLU A 125 -13.86 1.39 -1.06
CA GLU A 125 -14.44 1.59 -2.38
C GLU A 125 -14.21 0.36 -3.24
N SER A 126 -15.22 -0.04 -4.00
CA SER A 126 -15.09 -1.12 -4.98
C SER A 126 -15.71 -0.74 -6.33
N MET A 127 -15.15 -1.30 -7.40
CA MET A 127 -15.68 -1.21 -8.75
C MET A 127 -15.54 -2.59 -9.40
N ASN A 128 -16.62 -3.12 -9.97
CA ASN A 128 -16.61 -4.44 -10.59
C ASN A 128 -16.07 -5.54 -9.66
N ARG A 129 -16.44 -5.51 -8.38
CA ARG A 129 -16.01 -6.42 -7.31
C ARG A 129 -14.51 -6.33 -6.96
N GLN A 130 -13.77 -5.38 -7.50
CA GLN A 130 -12.39 -5.12 -7.13
C GLN A 130 -12.32 -3.90 -6.21
N TYR A 131 -11.67 -4.04 -5.06
CA TYR A 131 -11.39 -2.93 -4.16
C TYR A 131 -10.38 -1.97 -4.77
N ARG A 132 -10.59 -0.70 -4.51
CA ARG A 132 -9.78 0.41 -5.02
C ARG A 132 -9.28 1.25 -3.86
N ASN A 133 -8.04 1.75 -3.98
CA ASN A 133 -7.49 2.64 -2.97
C ASN A 133 -8.31 3.93 -2.88
N PRO A 134 -8.99 4.21 -1.74
CA PRO A 134 -9.78 5.44 -1.58
C PRO A 134 -8.93 6.71 -1.60
N LEU A 135 -7.63 6.62 -1.28
CA LEU A 135 -6.71 7.76 -1.24
C LEU A 135 -6.08 8.08 -2.61
N ARG A 136 -6.32 7.28 -3.65
CA ARG A 136 -5.81 7.59 -4.99
C ARG A 136 -6.29 8.97 -5.49
N PRO A 137 -5.57 9.64 -6.41
CA PRO A 137 -6.00 10.92 -6.97
C PRO A 137 -7.44 10.87 -7.50
N ARG A 138 -8.22 11.93 -7.25
CA ARG A 138 -9.61 12.10 -7.70
C ARG A 138 -10.62 11.11 -7.09
N ALA A 139 -10.29 10.45 -5.96
CA ALA A 139 -11.23 9.63 -5.21
C ALA A 139 -11.76 10.39 -3.98
N LEU A 140 -11.37 10.00 -2.77
CA LEU A 140 -11.75 10.68 -1.54
C LEU A 140 -11.14 12.10 -1.50
N THR A 141 -11.98 13.12 -1.33
CA THR A 141 -11.54 14.53 -1.38
C THR A 141 -12.26 15.39 -0.35
N PRO A 142 -11.60 16.42 0.22
CA PRO A 142 -10.19 16.72 0.06
C PRO A 142 -9.28 15.71 0.79
N TYR A 143 -8.18 15.33 0.15
CA TYR A 143 -7.06 14.64 0.78
C TYR A 143 -5.78 15.29 0.26
N THR A 144 -5.08 15.95 1.16
CA THR A 144 -3.80 16.63 0.86
C THR A 144 -2.71 15.97 1.69
N ASP A 145 -1.61 15.67 1.05
CA ASP A 145 -0.43 15.11 1.68
C ASP A 145 0.81 15.76 1.09
N HIS A 146 1.72 16.19 1.94
CA HIS A 146 3.00 16.79 1.58
C HIS A 146 4.15 16.14 2.39
N VAL A 147 3.86 15.03 3.07
CA VAL A 147 4.84 14.31 3.89
C VAL A 147 5.37 13.14 3.06
N PRO A 148 6.66 13.13 2.70
CA PRO A 148 7.24 11.99 2.00
C PRO A 148 7.22 10.71 2.84
N PRO A 149 7.04 9.54 2.24
CA PRO A 149 7.30 8.28 2.90
C PRO A 149 8.74 8.19 3.41
N THR A 150 8.94 7.42 4.45
CA THR A 150 10.25 7.15 5.02
C THR A 150 10.71 5.75 4.63
N VAL A 151 11.85 5.65 3.95
CA VAL A 151 12.61 4.40 3.81
C VAL A 151 13.61 4.37 4.97
N ALA A 152 13.22 3.74 6.09
CA ALA A 152 13.97 3.82 7.34
C ALA A 152 15.25 2.99 7.31
N SER A 153 15.22 1.84 6.64
CA SER A 153 16.38 0.97 6.49
C SER A 153 16.30 0.16 5.21
N VAL A 154 17.46 -0.24 4.69
CA VAL A 154 17.60 -1.23 3.62
C VAL A 154 18.69 -2.22 4.06
N SER A 155 18.42 -3.50 4.02
CA SER A 155 19.33 -4.55 4.50
C SER A 155 19.36 -5.75 3.56
N LEU A 156 20.51 -6.44 3.52
CA LEU A 156 20.64 -7.73 2.86
C LEU A 156 20.50 -8.83 3.91
N GLN A 157 19.78 -9.89 3.57
CA GLN A 157 19.52 -11.04 4.44
C GLN A 157 19.74 -12.34 3.67
N ALA A 158 20.19 -13.37 4.38
CA ALA A 158 20.22 -14.75 3.88
C ALA A 158 19.54 -15.63 4.91
N GLY A 159 18.47 -16.33 4.51
CA GLY A 159 17.66 -17.12 5.43
C GLY A 159 17.09 -16.33 6.62
N GLY A 160 16.78 -15.05 6.42
CA GLY A 160 16.27 -14.13 7.45
C GLY A 160 17.33 -13.52 8.37
N ALA A 161 18.60 -13.87 8.24
CA ALA A 161 19.71 -13.30 9.01
C ALA A 161 20.43 -12.21 8.20
N ALA A 162 20.84 -11.12 8.86
CA ALA A 162 21.58 -10.04 8.21
C ALA A 162 22.92 -10.54 7.65
N VAL A 163 23.26 -10.12 6.43
CA VAL A 163 24.51 -10.45 5.74
C VAL A 163 25.53 -9.31 5.93
N ASP A 164 26.81 -9.68 6.07
CA ASP A 164 27.90 -8.69 6.08
C ASP A 164 28.04 -8.07 4.67
N THR A 165 27.66 -6.81 4.55
CA THR A 165 27.69 -6.07 3.28
C THR A 165 29.10 -5.89 2.71
N ARG A 166 30.15 -6.16 3.48
CA ARG A 166 31.55 -6.11 3.00
C ARG A 166 31.94 -7.34 2.16
N ARG A 167 31.17 -8.45 2.27
CA ARG A 167 31.48 -9.72 1.61
C ARG A 167 30.19 -10.47 1.28
N VAL A 168 29.53 -10.07 0.22
CA VAL A 168 28.27 -10.70 -0.23
C VAL A 168 28.58 -11.69 -1.34
N THR A 169 28.04 -12.90 -1.21
CA THR A 169 28.07 -13.95 -2.25
C THR A 169 26.86 -14.86 -2.10
N GLY A 170 26.43 -15.51 -3.17
CA GLY A 170 25.25 -16.36 -3.18
C GLY A 170 23.94 -15.58 -3.29
N ASN A 171 22.84 -16.24 -2.93
CA ASN A 171 21.51 -15.65 -2.95
C ASN A 171 21.24 -14.86 -1.69
N VAL A 172 20.75 -13.63 -1.84
CA VAL A 172 20.36 -12.77 -0.72
C VAL A 172 19.00 -12.12 -1.00
N ASP A 173 18.20 -11.98 0.05
CA ASP A 173 17.02 -11.12 0.03
C ASP A 173 17.43 -9.68 0.34
N VAL A 174 16.79 -8.73 -0.31
CA VAL A 174 16.86 -7.31 0.08
C VAL A 174 15.57 -6.95 0.77
N VAL A 175 15.67 -6.52 2.03
CA VAL A 175 14.52 -6.13 2.86
C VAL A 175 14.66 -4.66 3.27
N ALA A 176 13.56 -3.90 3.15
CA ALA A 176 13.52 -2.52 3.60
C ALA A 176 12.36 -2.28 4.57
N GLU A 177 12.60 -1.49 5.62
CA GLU A 177 11.53 -0.90 6.41
C GLU A 177 11.05 0.37 5.71
N VAL A 178 9.80 0.38 5.24
CA VAL A 178 9.22 1.53 4.54
C VAL A 178 7.85 1.84 5.11
N TYR A 179 7.61 3.10 5.44
CA TYR A 179 6.31 3.56 5.93
C TYR A 179 6.05 5.01 5.53
N ASP A 180 4.79 5.37 5.56
CA ASP A 180 4.34 6.75 5.43
C ASP A 180 3.78 7.26 6.75
N THR A 181 3.73 8.58 6.93
CA THR A 181 3.18 9.23 8.10
C THR A 181 1.86 9.90 7.72
N PRO A 182 0.75 9.64 8.44
CA PRO A 182 -0.51 10.28 8.13
C PRO A 182 -0.36 11.81 8.09
N PRO A 183 -0.83 12.52 7.04
CA PRO A 183 -0.71 13.98 6.95
C PRO A 183 -1.50 14.71 8.05
N ARG A 184 -2.45 14.02 8.65
CA ARG A 184 -3.16 14.42 9.87
C ARG A 184 -3.10 13.27 10.86
N LEU A 185 -2.38 13.48 11.95
CA LEU A 185 -2.22 12.46 12.99
C LEU A 185 -3.57 12.13 13.67
N PRO A 186 -3.86 10.85 13.89
CA PRO A 186 -4.98 10.41 14.72
C PRO A 186 -4.80 10.87 16.18
N ALA A 187 -5.93 10.94 16.90
CA ALA A 187 -5.87 11.18 18.34
C ALA A 187 -5.29 9.96 19.10
N PRO A 188 -4.74 10.15 20.30
CA PRO A 188 -4.35 9.05 21.19
C PRO A 188 -5.48 8.02 21.32
N PRO A 189 -5.16 6.72 21.39
CA PRO A 189 -3.81 6.13 21.45
C PRO A 189 -3.17 5.80 20.06
N TRP A 190 -3.65 6.40 18.97
CA TRP A 190 -3.25 6.12 17.60
C TRP A 190 -2.35 7.19 16.97
N GLN A 191 -1.87 8.16 17.75
CA GLN A 191 -1.03 9.27 17.28
C GLN A 191 0.31 8.84 16.66
N VAL A 192 0.72 7.60 16.89
CA VAL A 192 1.97 7.02 16.34
C VAL A 192 1.71 6.11 15.15
N ALA A 193 0.48 6.10 14.62
CA ALA A 193 0.15 5.24 13.48
C ALA A 193 1.03 5.56 12.27
N ARG A 194 1.45 4.52 11.58
CA ARG A 194 2.13 4.54 10.28
C ARG A 194 1.19 4.02 9.21
N LEU A 195 1.43 4.41 7.98
CA LEU A 195 0.69 3.95 6.80
C LEU A 195 1.66 3.23 5.87
N THR A 196 1.16 2.33 5.03
CA THR A 196 1.94 1.83 3.90
C THR A 196 2.14 2.93 2.87
N PRO A 197 3.29 2.99 2.18
CA PRO A 197 3.46 3.82 1.00
C PRO A 197 2.52 3.35 -0.11
N ALA A 198 2.32 4.17 -1.15
CA ALA A 198 1.52 3.77 -2.30
C ALA A 198 2.31 2.87 -3.26
N VAL A 199 3.58 3.15 -3.46
CA VAL A 199 4.44 2.34 -4.33
C VAL A 199 5.86 2.29 -3.76
N VAL A 200 6.51 1.14 -3.93
CA VAL A 200 7.93 0.93 -3.59
C VAL A 200 8.65 0.42 -4.83
N TRP A 201 9.74 1.11 -5.18
CA TRP A 201 10.64 0.74 -6.28
C TRP A 201 12.05 0.50 -5.78
N TRP A 202 12.85 -0.13 -6.61
CA TRP A 202 14.27 -0.29 -6.39
C TRP A 202 15.05 -0.23 -7.69
N ARG A 203 16.36 0.05 -7.57
CA ARG A 203 17.31 0.04 -8.67
C ARG A 203 18.67 -0.43 -8.17
N LEU A 204 19.35 -1.25 -8.96
CA LEU A 204 20.71 -1.70 -8.68
C LEU A 204 21.70 -0.86 -9.51
N GLU A 205 22.77 -0.42 -8.87
CA GLU A 205 23.81 0.42 -9.47
C GLU A 205 25.19 -0.15 -9.18
N ARG A 206 26.14 0.14 -10.07
CA ARG A 206 27.57 -0.11 -9.90
C ARG A 206 28.35 1.15 -10.20
N GLY A 207 28.88 1.83 -9.17
CA GLY A 207 29.38 3.20 -9.32
C GLY A 207 28.25 4.13 -9.76
N ASP A 208 28.44 4.86 -10.86
CA ASP A 208 27.45 5.77 -11.43
C ASP A 208 26.58 5.10 -12.52
N GLU A 209 26.77 3.80 -12.78
CA GLU A 209 26.06 3.04 -13.79
C GLU A 209 24.83 2.33 -13.17
N ALA A 210 23.64 2.63 -13.67
CA ALA A 210 22.44 1.88 -13.35
C ALA A 210 22.44 0.55 -14.10
N LEU A 211 22.43 -0.57 -13.37
CA LEU A 211 22.41 -1.92 -13.96
C LEU A 211 20.98 -2.39 -14.23
N THR A 212 19.99 -1.80 -13.55
CA THR A 212 18.58 -2.03 -13.81
C THR A 212 17.86 -0.71 -14.01
N ASP A 213 16.73 -0.75 -14.72
CA ASP A 213 15.73 0.30 -14.61
C ASP A 213 15.08 0.25 -13.21
N TRP A 214 14.18 1.19 -12.91
CA TRP A 214 13.37 1.13 -11.72
C TRP A 214 12.40 -0.05 -11.78
N CYS A 215 12.57 -1.00 -10.86
CA CYS A 215 11.73 -2.17 -10.68
C CYS A 215 10.72 -1.93 -9.55
N VAL A 216 9.51 -2.46 -9.69
CA VAL A 216 8.45 -2.36 -8.66
C VAL A 216 8.55 -3.53 -7.71
N SER A 217 8.63 -3.26 -6.39
CA SER A 217 8.47 -4.27 -5.34
C SER A 217 7.02 -4.39 -4.86
N ALA A 218 6.32 -3.25 -4.76
CA ALA A 218 4.91 -3.21 -4.37
C ALA A 218 4.21 -2.00 -5.02
N ASP A 219 2.96 -2.19 -5.47
CA ASP A 219 2.12 -1.11 -5.99
C ASP A 219 0.71 -1.19 -5.40
N PHE A 220 0.45 -0.35 -4.42
CA PHE A 220 -0.83 -0.19 -3.70
C PHE A 220 -1.63 1.04 -4.16
N HIS A 221 -1.20 1.66 -5.26
CA HIS A 221 -1.73 2.96 -5.68
C HIS A 221 -3.21 2.88 -6.08
N PHE A 222 -3.62 1.81 -6.76
CA PHE A 222 -4.95 1.76 -7.37
C PHE A 222 -5.85 0.64 -6.87
N ALA A 223 -5.37 -0.57 -6.77
CA ALA A 223 -6.19 -1.77 -6.57
C ALA A 223 -5.60 -2.68 -5.51
N LEU A 224 -6.48 -3.38 -4.79
CA LEU A 224 -6.09 -4.35 -3.76
C LEU A 224 -5.20 -5.44 -4.35
N MET A 225 -4.10 -5.71 -3.67
CA MET A 225 -3.19 -6.79 -4.03
C MET A 225 -3.84 -8.16 -3.78
N PRO A 226 -3.60 -9.14 -4.65
CA PRO A 226 -4.01 -10.52 -4.40
C PRO A 226 -3.40 -11.05 -3.09
N ALA A 227 -4.21 -11.70 -2.26
CA ALA A 227 -3.75 -12.24 -0.97
C ALA A 227 -2.57 -13.22 -1.11
N SER A 228 -2.47 -13.93 -2.24
CA SER A 228 -1.35 -14.83 -2.55
C SER A 228 0.01 -14.13 -2.64
N LEU A 229 0.04 -12.82 -2.85
CA LEU A 229 1.28 -12.03 -2.92
C LEU A 229 1.73 -11.50 -1.56
N TYR A 230 0.97 -11.76 -0.47
CA TYR A 230 1.29 -11.19 0.82
C TYR A 230 2.72 -11.50 1.28
N ASN A 231 3.12 -12.77 1.25
CA ASN A 231 4.44 -13.21 1.66
C ASN A 231 5.56 -12.90 0.63
N ALA A 232 5.20 -12.51 -0.59
CA ALA A 232 6.15 -12.02 -1.57
C ALA A 232 6.41 -10.51 -1.42
N ILE A 233 5.50 -9.80 -0.76
CA ILE A 233 5.60 -8.34 -0.56
C ILE A 233 6.08 -8.01 0.85
N TYR A 234 5.45 -8.61 1.89
CA TYR A 234 5.80 -8.34 3.26
C TYR A 234 6.75 -9.38 3.83
N ALA A 235 7.90 -8.93 4.30
CA ALA A 235 8.89 -9.78 4.95
C ALA A 235 8.47 -10.14 6.39
N PRO A 236 8.97 -11.28 6.93
CA PRO A 236 8.76 -11.68 8.32
C PRO A 236 9.14 -10.57 9.30
N GLY A 237 8.36 -10.42 10.37
CA GLY A 237 8.52 -9.32 11.34
C GLY A 237 7.63 -8.11 11.06
N THR A 238 6.93 -8.08 9.91
CA THR A 238 5.91 -7.08 9.61
C THR A 238 4.72 -7.22 10.57
N TYR A 239 4.21 -6.10 11.09
CA TYR A 239 2.97 -6.06 11.87
C TYR A 239 2.24 -4.72 11.71
N GLN A 240 0.91 -4.78 11.85
CA GLN A 240 0.03 -3.61 11.76
C GLN A 240 0.12 -2.68 12.98
N ASN A 241 -0.37 -1.45 12.84
CA ASN A 241 -0.55 -0.52 13.96
C ASN A 241 -1.38 -1.13 15.09
N LYS A 242 -0.99 -0.81 16.33
CA LYS A 242 -1.76 -1.06 17.55
C LYS A 242 -1.81 0.23 18.37
N ALA A 243 -2.70 0.29 19.36
CA ALA A 243 -2.76 1.41 20.30
C ALA A 243 -1.37 1.66 20.93
N ASN A 244 -0.87 2.91 20.84
CA ASN A 244 0.45 3.35 21.30
C ASN A 244 1.65 2.59 20.71
N ARG A 245 1.44 1.81 19.63
CA ARG A 245 2.50 1.07 18.95
C ARG A 245 2.38 1.27 17.43
N PRO A 246 3.36 1.93 16.79
CA PRO A 246 3.36 2.09 15.34
C PRO A 246 3.48 0.73 14.64
N GLY A 247 2.94 0.63 13.45
CA GLY A 247 3.16 -0.50 12.56
C GLY A 247 4.65 -0.60 12.17
N HIS A 248 5.06 -1.79 11.81
CA HIS A 248 6.40 -2.10 11.33
C HIS A 248 6.27 -2.81 9.99
N TYR A 249 6.62 -2.12 8.91
CA TYR A 249 6.34 -2.58 7.55
C TYR A 249 7.66 -2.90 6.86
N LEU A 250 7.99 -4.19 6.83
CA LEU A 250 9.14 -4.73 6.15
C LEU A 250 8.72 -5.24 4.78
N PHE A 251 9.31 -4.70 3.74
CA PHE A 251 9.07 -5.10 2.37
C PHE A 251 10.21 -5.97 1.86
N PHE A 252 9.88 -7.07 1.20
CA PHE A 252 10.83 -7.69 0.29
C PHE A 252 11.00 -6.75 -0.93
N ILE A 253 12.19 -6.20 -1.06
CA ILE A 253 12.56 -5.35 -2.20
C ILE A 253 12.96 -6.24 -3.37
N VAL A 254 13.81 -7.22 -3.10
CA VAL A 254 14.20 -8.28 -4.04
C VAL A 254 14.27 -9.59 -3.28
N HIS A 255 13.63 -10.63 -3.82
CA HIS A 255 13.83 -11.99 -3.36
C HIS A 255 14.97 -12.65 -4.13
N ASP A 256 15.78 -13.45 -3.43
CA ASP A 256 16.78 -14.33 -4.03
C ASP A 256 17.69 -13.65 -5.07
N LEU A 257 18.18 -12.43 -4.76
CA LEU A 257 19.18 -11.77 -5.60
C LEU A 257 20.43 -12.67 -5.68
N ASP A 258 20.63 -13.29 -6.84
CA ASP A 258 21.81 -14.12 -7.10
C ASP A 258 23.02 -13.24 -7.37
N THR A 259 23.79 -12.94 -6.34
CA THR A 259 25.00 -12.13 -6.45
C THR A 259 26.14 -12.86 -7.15
N THR A 260 26.06 -14.18 -7.36
CA THR A 260 27.08 -14.93 -8.11
C THR A 260 27.11 -14.58 -9.59
N THR A 261 26.01 -14.03 -10.12
CA THR A 261 25.91 -13.53 -11.49
C THR A 261 26.52 -12.13 -11.65
N LEU A 262 26.82 -11.46 -10.55
CA LEU A 262 27.43 -10.12 -10.55
C LEU A 262 28.96 -10.21 -10.53
N ALA A 263 29.65 -9.34 -11.26
CA ALA A 263 31.10 -9.24 -11.17
C ALA A 263 31.51 -8.76 -9.76
N ASN A 264 32.69 -9.19 -9.29
CA ASN A 264 33.23 -8.69 -8.02
C ASN A 264 33.34 -7.17 -8.01
N GLY A 265 32.96 -6.54 -6.92
CA GLY A 265 33.00 -5.08 -6.76
C GLY A 265 31.91 -4.52 -5.87
N ARG A 266 31.87 -3.19 -5.79
CA ARG A 266 30.91 -2.45 -4.99
C ARG A 266 29.64 -2.17 -5.79
N TYR A 267 28.50 -2.41 -5.16
CA TYR A 267 27.15 -2.15 -5.66
C TYR A 267 26.39 -1.28 -4.67
N THR A 268 25.39 -0.57 -5.18
CA THR A 268 24.39 0.15 -4.38
C THR A 268 23.01 -0.27 -4.86
N LEU A 269 22.15 -0.67 -3.94
CA LEU A 269 20.73 -0.86 -4.21
C LEU A 269 19.97 0.30 -3.59
N GLU A 270 19.35 1.10 -4.44
CA GLU A 270 18.54 2.24 -4.08
C GLU A 270 17.07 1.81 -3.98
N VAL A 271 16.38 2.23 -2.92
CA VAL A 271 14.95 2.02 -2.70
C VAL A 271 14.25 3.37 -2.69
N LEU A 272 13.24 3.50 -3.54
CA LEU A 272 12.40 4.69 -3.66
C LEU A 272 10.97 4.32 -3.26
N ALA A 273 10.32 5.15 -2.43
CA ALA A 273 8.92 5.00 -2.08
C ALA A 273 8.13 6.26 -2.41
N SER A 274 6.87 6.10 -2.78
CA SER A 274 5.95 7.23 -2.91
C SER A 274 4.65 6.98 -2.13
N ASP A 275 4.01 8.07 -1.74
CA ASP A 275 2.60 8.08 -1.32
C ASP A 275 1.66 8.27 -2.54
N THR A 276 0.35 8.38 -2.27
CA THR A 276 -0.67 8.61 -3.32
C THR A 276 -0.65 10.03 -3.90
N ARG A 277 0.21 10.93 -3.40
CA ARG A 277 0.41 12.31 -3.87
C ARG A 277 1.78 12.53 -4.51
N TRP A 278 2.53 11.42 -4.69
CA TRP A 278 3.85 11.41 -5.33
C TRP A 278 4.93 12.15 -4.52
N ASN A 279 4.74 12.31 -3.21
CA ASN A 279 5.86 12.67 -2.35
C ASN A 279 6.81 11.47 -2.30
N LEU A 280 8.11 11.71 -2.40
CA LEU A 280 9.13 10.67 -2.58
C LEU A 280 10.07 10.59 -1.40
N GLY A 281 10.28 9.38 -0.88
CA GLY A 281 11.31 9.05 0.10
C GLY A 281 12.31 8.06 -0.50
N VAL A 282 13.57 8.17 -0.15
CA VAL A 282 14.65 7.36 -0.70
C VAL A 282 15.65 6.94 0.38
N ASN A 283 16.18 5.74 0.24
CA ASN A 283 17.33 5.25 0.99
C ASN A 283 18.04 4.16 0.17
N SER A 284 19.23 3.75 0.58
CA SER A 284 20.01 2.74 -0.14
C SER A 284 20.85 1.88 0.78
N VAL A 285 21.31 0.75 0.26
CA VAL A 285 22.36 -0.07 0.85
C VAL A 285 23.47 -0.27 -0.14
N SER A 286 24.73 -0.03 0.29
CA SER A 286 25.92 -0.40 -0.49
C SER A 286 26.50 -1.71 0.02
N PHE A 287 26.94 -2.56 -0.90
CA PHE A 287 27.55 -3.85 -0.58
C PHE A 287 28.65 -4.23 -1.57
N ASN A 288 29.56 -5.08 -1.14
CA ASN A 288 30.63 -5.61 -1.98
C ASN A 288 30.36 -7.08 -2.33
N VAL A 289 30.25 -7.37 -3.61
CA VAL A 289 30.19 -8.72 -4.11
C VAL A 289 31.62 -9.28 -4.18
N LEU A 290 31.82 -10.44 -3.54
CA LEU A 290 33.08 -11.17 -3.52
C LEU A 290 32.82 -12.64 -3.84
N ASN A 291 32.63 -12.93 -5.12
CA ASN A 291 32.52 -14.29 -5.62
C ASN A 291 33.93 -14.92 -5.76
N SER A 292 34.03 -16.23 -5.66
CA SER A 292 35.26 -16.96 -5.97
C SER A 292 35.64 -16.67 -7.44
N VAL A 293 36.93 -16.70 -7.77
CA VAL A 293 37.55 -16.25 -9.05
C VAL A 293 37.01 -16.93 -10.33
N THR A 294 36.06 -17.87 -10.17
CA THR A 294 35.46 -18.62 -11.28
C THR A 294 34.07 -18.09 -11.72
N ALA A 295 33.62 -16.95 -11.23
CA ALA A 295 32.35 -16.38 -11.66
C ALA A 295 32.44 -16.00 -13.15
N PRO A 296 31.55 -16.50 -14.01
CA PRO A 296 31.46 -16.06 -15.40
C PRO A 296 31.11 -14.56 -15.45
N PRO A 297 31.47 -13.88 -16.55
CA PRO A 297 31.05 -12.49 -16.73
C PRO A 297 29.51 -12.41 -16.67
N PRO A 298 28.92 -11.32 -16.17
CA PRO A 298 27.49 -11.18 -15.96
C PRO A 298 26.76 -11.42 -17.29
N VAL A 299 25.96 -12.50 -17.34
CA VAL A 299 25.01 -12.70 -18.41
C VAL A 299 23.73 -12.00 -17.94
N TYR A 300 23.46 -10.83 -18.46
CA TYR A 300 22.18 -10.17 -18.26
C TYR A 300 21.11 -11.03 -18.92
N ALA A 301 20.33 -11.77 -18.11
CA ALA A 301 19.19 -12.50 -18.64
C ALA A 301 18.16 -11.47 -19.12
N PRO A 302 17.82 -11.44 -20.42
CA PRO A 302 16.72 -10.63 -20.91
C PRO A 302 15.42 -11.25 -20.35
N GLY A 303 14.80 -10.62 -19.37
CA GLY A 303 13.57 -11.12 -18.77
C GLY A 303 13.30 -10.72 -17.33
N MET A 304 14.20 -10.02 -16.66
CA MET A 304 13.88 -9.41 -15.38
C MET A 304 12.92 -8.24 -15.59
N VAL A 305 11.68 -8.51 -15.30
CA VAL A 305 10.58 -7.63 -14.94
C VAL A 305 10.50 -6.28 -15.67
N THR A 306 9.40 -6.09 -16.35
CA THR A 306 9.00 -4.83 -16.98
C THR A 306 9.25 -3.62 -16.08
N ALA A 307 10.22 -2.82 -16.48
CA ALA A 307 10.53 -1.54 -15.87
C ALA A 307 9.32 -0.62 -15.91
N THR A 308 8.94 -0.08 -14.76
CA THR A 308 8.11 1.10 -14.70
C THR A 308 8.99 2.33 -14.56
N ARG A 309 8.70 3.35 -15.34
CA ARG A 309 9.45 4.60 -15.30
C ARG A 309 9.33 5.26 -13.92
N ARG A 310 10.42 5.91 -13.47
CA ARG A 310 10.39 6.81 -12.33
C ARG A 310 9.26 7.82 -12.52
N PRO A 311 8.40 8.06 -11.51
CA PRO A 311 7.44 9.15 -11.60
C PRO A 311 8.16 10.49 -11.72
N VAL A 312 7.70 11.33 -12.65
CA VAL A 312 8.20 12.69 -12.92
C VAL A 312 7.38 13.69 -12.14
#